data_4698854be6735d98c4750067151b3dbe
#
_entry.id   4698854be6735d98c4750067151b3dbe
#
_cell.length_a   1.000
_cell.length_b   1.000
_cell.length_c   1.000
_cell.angle_alpha   90.00
_cell.angle_beta   90.00
_cell.angle_gamma   90.00
#
_symmetry.space_group_name_H-M   'P 1'
#
loop_
_entity.id
_entity.type
_entity.pdbx_description
1 polymer ?
#
loop_
_entity_poly.entity_id
_entity_poly.type
_entity_poly.pdbx_seq_one_letter_code
_entity_poly.pdbx_strand_id
1 'polypeptide(L)'
;MNEYFRPTEIPDALEALARQPLMVVAGGTDFYPARVGKPLDEDILDVSALFGLKQIQETKQDFRIGARVTWTDVIRTDLPAYFDGLKQAAVTVGGVQTQNAGTLCGNICNASPAADSVPNLLALNAQVELSSTSGIRTLPLDEFILGNRQTARRP
;
A
#
# COMPACT_ATOMS: atom_id res chain seq x y z
N MET A 1 2.52 22.65 14.89
CA MET A 1 1.23 22.32 14.19
C MET A 1 1.62 21.28 13.15
N ASN A 2 0.99 20.11 13.16
CA ASN A 2 1.36 19.06 12.24
C ASN A 2 0.80 19.36 10.86
N GLU A 3 1.55 19.08 9.83
CA GLU A 3 1.16 19.33 8.45
C GLU A 3 0.41 18.09 7.88
N TYR A 4 -0.59 18.38 7.05
CA TYR A 4 -1.38 17.35 6.38
C TYR A 4 -1.44 17.67 4.88
N PHE A 5 -0.75 16.84 4.10
CA PHE A 5 -0.69 16.96 2.64
C PHE A 5 -1.62 15.92 2.00
N ARG A 6 -2.42 16.35 1.05
CA ARG A 6 -3.29 15.46 0.28
C ARG A 6 -3.24 15.81 -1.21
N PRO A 7 -2.13 15.49 -1.88
CA PRO A 7 -1.94 15.79 -3.30
C PRO A 7 -2.86 14.94 -4.18
N THR A 8 -3.15 15.46 -5.37
CA THR A 8 -3.89 14.74 -6.42
C THR A 8 -2.98 14.16 -7.49
N GLU A 9 -1.73 14.66 -7.57
CA GLU A 9 -0.73 14.24 -8.55
C GLU A 9 0.48 13.58 -7.87
N ILE A 10 1.03 12.56 -8.51
CA ILE A 10 2.19 11.81 -7.98
C ILE A 10 3.43 12.71 -7.81
N PRO A 11 3.79 13.59 -8.77
CA PRO A 11 4.93 14.48 -8.60
C PRO A 11 4.87 15.32 -7.32
N ASP A 12 3.69 15.88 -7.01
CA ASP A 12 3.51 16.70 -5.80
C ASP A 12 3.72 15.89 -4.51
N ALA A 13 3.25 14.63 -4.51
CA ALA A 13 3.47 13.71 -3.40
C ALA A 13 4.96 13.39 -3.20
N LEU A 14 5.68 13.14 -4.31
CA LEU A 14 7.11 12.83 -4.27
C LEU A 14 7.95 14.04 -3.84
N GLU A 15 7.57 15.25 -4.30
CA GLU A 15 8.22 16.48 -3.84
C GLU A 15 8.01 16.72 -2.35
N ALA A 16 6.80 16.48 -1.83
CA ALA A 16 6.53 16.61 -0.40
C ALA A 16 7.40 15.65 0.42
N LEU A 17 7.52 14.38 0.00
CA LEU A 17 8.39 13.37 0.64
C LEU A 17 9.88 13.74 0.57
N ALA A 18 10.31 14.39 -0.50
CA ALA A 18 11.70 14.82 -0.64
C ALA A 18 12.06 16.02 0.24
N ARG A 19 11.06 16.83 0.64
CA ARG A 19 11.28 18.02 1.48
C ARG A 19 11.38 17.70 2.97
N GLN A 20 10.59 16.75 3.44
CA GLN A 20 10.51 16.41 4.87
C GLN A 20 10.02 14.99 5.10
N PRO A 21 10.33 14.38 6.25
CA PRO A 21 9.77 13.10 6.63
C PRO A 21 8.25 13.19 6.80
N LEU A 22 7.51 12.38 6.08
CA LEU A 22 6.05 12.30 6.17
C LEU A 22 5.59 10.87 6.43
N MET A 23 4.60 10.72 7.29
CA MET A 23 3.90 9.46 7.46
C MET A 23 2.91 9.26 6.30
N VAL A 24 3.19 8.30 5.44
CA VAL A 24 2.32 8.00 4.29
C VAL A 24 1.11 7.21 4.75
N VAL A 25 -0.08 7.75 4.50
CA VAL A 25 -1.35 7.14 4.86
C VAL A 25 -2.21 6.94 3.61
N ALA A 26 -2.69 5.71 3.40
CA ALA A 26 -3.67 5.37 2.37
C ALA A 26 -5.04 5.13 3.02
N GLY A 27 -5.41 3.87 3.27
CA GLY A 27 -6.68 3.53 3.92
C GLY A 27 -6.73 3.77 5.44
N GLY A 28 -5.59 3.94 6.09
CA GLY A 28 -5.49 4.27 7.52
C GLY A 28 -5.95 3.18 8.49
N THR A 29 -6.27 1.98 8.01
CA THR A 29 -6.86 0.88 8.80
C THR A 29 -5.96 0.29 9.87
N ASP A 30 -4.64 0.50 9.78
CA ASP A 30 -3.67 0.21 10.84
C ASP A 30 -3.18 1.49 11.51
N PHE A 31 -3.06 2.58 10.75
CA PHE A 31 -2.51 3.85 11.22
C PHE A 31 -3.33 4.47 12.34
N TYR A 32 -4.63 4.67 12.13
CA TYR A 32 -5.50 5.30 13.11
C TYR A 32 -5.77 4.43 14.35
N PRO A 33 -6.06 3.12 14.23
CA PRO A 33 -6.27 2.26 15.40
C PRO A 33 -5.06 2.19 16.33
N ALA A 34 -3.84 2.22 15.80
CA ALA A 34 -2.62 2.21 16.61
C ALA A 34 -2.41 3.51 17.43
N ARG A 35 -3.18 4.55 17.15
CA ARG A 35 -3.09 5.89 17.76
C ARG A 35 -4.30 6.29 18.58
N VAL A 36 -5.24 5.40 18.82
CA VAL A 36 -6.39 5.68 19.67
C VAL A 36 -5.94 6.15 21.06
N GLY A 37 -6.44 7.32 21.48
CA GLY A 37 -6.08 7.95 22.76
C GLY A 37 -4.70 8.61 22.80
N LYS A 38 -4.00 8.73 21.66
CA LYS A 38 -2.73 9.44 21.54
C LYS A 38 -2.88 10.66 20.63
N PRO A 39 -2.11 11.74 20.86
CA PRO A 39 -2.06 12.86 19.91
C PRO A 39 -1.44 12.38 18.59
N LEU A 40 -1.82 13.02 17.51
CA LEU A 40 -1.24 12.80 16.19
C LEU A 40 -0.06 13.76 16.06
N ASP A 41 1.15 13.26 16.24
CA ASP A 41 2.38 14.08 16.30
C ASP A 41 3.21 13.98 15.02
N GLU A 42 2.74 13.23 14.02
CA GLU A 42 3.42 13.08 12.73
C GLU A 42 2.81 14.00 11.66
N ASP A 43 3.66 14.52 10.79
CA ASP A 43 3.24 15.11 9.53
C ASP A 43 2.77 14.02 8.57
N ILE A 44 1.65 14.24 7.90
CA ILE A 44 0.96 13.20 7.12
C ILE A 44 0.98 13.53 5.63
N LEU A 45 1.30 12.51 4.83
CA LEU A 45 1.00 12.45 3.40
C LEU A 45 -0.16 11.48 3.17
N ASP A 46 -1.35 12.03 2.94
CA ASP A 46 -2.53 11.26 2.55
C ASP A 46 -2.55 11.03 1.03
N VAL A 47 -2.30 9.80 0.63
CA VAL A 47 -2.28 9.40 -0.80
C VAL A 47 -3.68 9.05 -1.33
N SER A 48 -4.75 9.23 -0.55
CA SER A 48 -6.11 8.83 -0.94
C SER A 48 -6.67 9.59 -2.15
N ALA A 49 -6.10 10.74 -2.49
CA ALA A 49 -6.49 11.53 -3.66
C ALA A 49 -5.65 11.25 -4.92
N LEU A 50 -4.62 10.40 -4.86
CA LEU A 50 -3.82 10.00 -6.03
C LEU A 50 -4.58 8.98 -6.89
N PHE A 51 -5.51 9.44 -7.72
CA PHE A 51 -6.43 8.57 -8.47
C PHE A 51 -5.73 7.60 -9.41
N GLY A 52 -4.60 7.98 -10.00
CA GLY A 52 -3.80 7.11 -10.87
C GLY A 52 -3.24 5.85 -10.20
N LEU A 53 -3.23 5.80 -8.87
CA LEU A 53 -2.78 4.63 -8.10
C LEU A 53 -3.92 3.67 -7.70
N LYS A 54 -5.15 3.88 -8.17
CA LYS A 54 -6.31 3.03 -7.84
C LYS A 54 -6.72 2.15 -9.03
N GLN A 55 -5.76 1.45 -9.62
CA GLN A 55 -6.03 0.60 -10.78
C GLN A 55 -5.31 -0.74 -10.65
N ILE A 56 -5.96 -1.80 -11.13
CA ILE A 56 -5.34 -3.09 -11.44
C ILE A 56 -5.26 -3.17 -12.96
N GLN A 57 -4.07 -3.25 -13.50
CA GLN A 57 -3.83 -3.24 -14.94
C GLN A 57 -3.13 -4.53 -15.34
N GLU A 58 -3.71 -5.25 -16.31
CA GLU A 58 -3.03 -6.36 -16.97
C GLU A 58 -2.09 -5.79 -18.04
N THR A 59 -0.85 -6.27 -18.01
CA THR A 59 0.15 -6.00 -19.05
C THR A 59 0.36 -7.25 -19.89
N LYS A 60 1.31 -7.22 -20.81
CA LYS A 60 1.65 -8.43 -21.60
C LYS A 60 2.36 -9.51 -20.78
N GLN A 61 2.93 -9.18 -19.63
CA GLN A 61 3.80 -10.07 -18.86
C GLN A 61 3.36 -10.20 -17.40
N ASP A 62 2.62 -9.23 -16.86
CA ASP A 62 2.27 -9.15 -15.44
C ASP A 62 0.96 -8.39 -15.18
N PHE A 63 0.59 -8.29 -13.92
CA PHE A 63 -0.45 -7.41 -13.40
C PHE A 63 0.17 -6.31 -12.57
N ARG A 64 -0.15 -5.07 -12.88
CA ARG A 64 0.24 -3.91 -12.10
C ARG A 64 -0.88 -3.51 -11.15
N ILE A 65 -0.61 -3.54 -9.84
CA ILE A 65 -1.58 -3.21 -8.81
C ILE A 65 -1.15 -1.90 -8.16
N GLY A 66 -1.96 -0.88 -8.31
CA GLY A 66 -1.67 0.45 -7.77
C GLY A 66 -1.72 0.52 -6.24
N ALA A 67 -0.97 1.43 -5.65
CA ALA A 67 -0.82 1.54 -4.20
C ALA A 67 -2.12 1.85 -3.44
N ARG A 68 -3.16 2.32 -4.13
CA ARG A 68 -4.48 2.61 -3.57
C ARG A 68 -5.53 1.54 -3.81
N VAL A 69 -5.18 0.45 -4.46
CA VAL A 69 -6.08 -0.69 -4.67
C VAL A 69 -6.46 -1.27 -3.30
N THR A 70 -7.76 -1.27 -3.00
CA THR A 70 -8.31 -1.78 -1.75
C THR A 70 -8.53 -3.29 -1.82
N TRP A 71 -8.76 -3.91 -0.68
CA TRP A 71 -9.17 -5.32 -0.62
C TRP A 71 -10.46 -5.56 -1.40
N THR A 72 -11.44 -4.65 -1.30
CA THR A 72 -12.68 -4.71 -2.07
C THR A 72 -12.42 -4.64 -3.58
N ASP A 73 -11.46 -3.82 -4.02
CA ASP A 73 -11.09 -3.77 -5.44
C ASP A 73 -10.49 -5.12 -5.90
N VAL A 74 -9.62 -5.74 -5.10
CA VAL A 74 -9.07 -7.09 -5.39
C VAL A 74 -10.19 -8.15 -5.48
N ILE A 75 -11.12 -8.14 -4.52
CA ILE A 75 -12.25 -9.10 -4.47
C ILE A 75 -13.13 -8.97 -5.73
N ARG A 76 -13.40 -7.76 -6.17
CA ARG A 76 -14.36 -7.46 -7.26
C ARG A 76 -13.77 -7.52 -8.65
N THR A 77 -12.44 -7.37 -8.78
CA THR A 77 -11.79 -7.42 -10.09
C THR A 77 -11.80 -8.86 -10.62
N ASP A 78 -12.14 -9.02 -11.88
CA ASP A 78 -11.98 -10.30 -12.57
C ASP A 78 -10.50 -10.55 -12.84
N LEU A 79 -9.92 -11.48 -12.09
CA LEU A 79 -8.51 -11.83 -12.14
C LEU A 79 -8.38 -13.32 -12.49
N PRO A 80 -7.31 -13.72 -13.19
CA PRO A 80 -7.03 -15.13 -13.46
C PRO A 80 -6.98 -16.00 -12.19
N ALA A 81 -7.28 -17.30 -12.35
CA ALA A 81 -7.40 -18.25 -11.23
C ALA A 81 -6.18 -18.33 -10.31
N TYR A 82 -4.99 -18.01 -10.80
CA TYR A 82 -3.79 -18.00 -9.95
C TYR A 82 -3.79 -16.87 -8.90
N PHE A 83 -4.74 -15.89 -8.99
CA PHE A 83 -5.01 -14.92 -7.94
C PHE A 83 -6.05 -15.38 -6.91
N ASP A 84 -6.65 -16.56 -7.05
CA ASP A 84 -7.73 -17.02 -6.17
C ASP A 84 -7.29 -17.04 -4.69
N GLY A 85 -6.05 -17.45 -4.41
CA GLY A 85 -5.49 -17.41 -3.07
C GLY A 85 -5.49 -15.99 -2.47
N LEU A 86 -5.08 -14.99 -3.24
CA LEU A 86 -5.11 -13.58 -2.82
C LEU A 86 -6.55 -13.09 -2.61
N LYS A 87 -7.49 -13.47 -3.48
CA LYS A 87 -8.91 -13.11 -3.34
C LYS A 87 -9.54 -13.77 -2.10
N GLN A 88 -9.20 -15.03 -1.83
CA GLN A 88 -9.65 -15.73 -0.61
C GLN A 88 -9.09 -15.06 0.66
N ALA A 89 -7.82 -14.68 0.66
CA ALA A 89 -7.24 -13.91 1.75
C ALA A 89 -7.95 -12.55 1.92
N ALA A 90 -8.21 -11.85 0.83
CA ALA A 90 -8.84 -10.53 0.84
C ALA A 90 -10.22 -10.51 1.55
N VAL A 91 -11.05 -11.54 1.36
CA VAL A 91 -12.37 -11.61 2.00
C VAL A 91 -12.31 -11.87 3.51
N THR A 92 -11.16 -12.30 4.03
CA THR A 92 -10.94 -12.55 5.46
C THR A 92 -10.26 -11.37 6.17
N VAL A 93 -9.81 -10.35 5.45
CA VAL A 93 -9.20 -9.17 6.06
C VAL A 93 -10.25 -8.31 6.76
N GLY A 94 -10.31 -8.39 8.08
CA GLY A 94 -11.24 -7.59 8.89
C GLY A 94 -12.69 -7.69 8.45
N GLY A 95 -13.43 -6.59 8.60
CA GLY A 95 -14.81 -6.47 8.09
C GLY A 95 -14.88 -5.66 6.80
N VAL A 96 -16.10 -5.52 6.26
CA VAL A 96 -16.36 -4.80 4.99
C VAL A 96 -15.80 -3.37 5.00
N GLN A 97 -15.89 -2.68 6.13
CA GLN A 97 -15.36 -1.32 6.28
C GLN A 97 -13.83 -1.29 6.11
N THR A 98 -13.14 -2.26 6.72
CA THR A 98 -11.69 -2.42 6.56
C THR A 98 -11.32 -2.78 5.13
N GLN A 99 -12.08 -3.66 4.48
CA GLN A 99 -11.86 -4.07 3.09
C GLN A 99 -12.06 -2.90 2.11
N ASN A 100 -13.00 -2.01 2.38
CA ASN A 100 -13.28 -0.84 1.54
C ASN A 100 -12.21 0.26 1.67
N ALA A 101 -11.52 0.35 2.78
CA ALA A 101 -10.52 1.39 3.07
C ALA A 101 -9.08 0.88 2.99
N GLY A 102 -8.79 -0.28 3.59
CA GLY A 102 -7.45 -0.88 3.60
C GLY A 102 -6.97 -1.24 2.20
N THR A 103 -5.69 -0.95 1.93
CA THR A 103 -5.08 -1.19 0.62
C THR A 103 -4.10 -2.35 0.66
N LEU A 104 -3.96 -3.05 -0.47
CA LEU A 104 -2.99 -4.13 -0.61
C LEU A 104 -1.56 -3.63 -0.33
N CYS A 105 -1.17 -2.50 -0.92
CA CYS A 105 0.14 -1.91 -0.68
C CYS A 105 0.32 -1.40 0.75
N GLY A 106 -0.75 -0.87 1.39
CA GLY A 106 -0.71 -0.50 2.80
C GLY A 106 -0.42 -1.69 3.70
N ASN A 107 -0.98 -2.86 3.39
CA ASN A 107 -0.74 -4.10 4.14
C ASN A 107 0.73 -4.54 4.06
N ILE A 108 1.34 -4.56 2.87
CA ILE A 108 2.76 -4.91 2.72
C ILE A 108 3.69 -3.84 3.32
N CYS A 109 3.35 -2.55 3.21
CA CYS A 109 4.13 -1.46 3.82
C CYS A 109 4.07 -1.47 5.35
N ASN A 110 2.95 -1.89 5.93
CA ASN A 110 2.81 -2.09 7.36
C ASN A 110 3.67 -3.27 7.89
N ALA A 111 4.00 -4.22 7.01
CA ALA A 111 4.91 -5.34 7.26
C ALA A 111 4.61 -6.08 8.57
N SER A 112 3.33 -6.31 8.86
CA SER A 112 2.93 -7.16 10.00
C SER A 112 3.34 -8.61 9.73
N PRO A 113 3.82 -9.36 10.74
CA PRO A 113 4.05 -10.79 10.60
C PRO A 113 2.80 -11.59 10.21
N ALA A 114 1.62 -11.04 10.49
CA ALA A 114 0.31 -11.62 10.16
C ALA A 114 -0.33 -10.97 8.91
N ALA A 115 0.46 -10.38 8.02
CA ALA A 115 -0.06 -9.75 6.81
C ALA A 115 -0.57 -10.81 5.82
N ASP A 116 -1.88 -10.84 5.61
CA ASP A 116 -2.58 -11.88 4.81
C ASP A 116 -2.19 -11.88 3.33
N SER A 117 -1.73 -10.73 2.80
CA SER A 117 -1.30 -10.63 1.41
C SER A 117 0.05 -11.28 1.12
N VAL A 118 0.97 -11.25 2.08
CA VAL A 118 2.40 -11.54 1.85
C VAL A 118 2.62 -12.96 1.31
N PRO A 119 2.08 -14.04 1.89
CA PRO A 119 2.29 -15.39 1.35
C PRO A 119 1.77 -15.55 -0.08
N ASN A 120 0.61 -14.95 -0.36
CA ASN A 120 0.00 -15.02 -1.69
C ASN A 120 0.81 -14.25 -2.73
N LEU A 121 1.28 -13.06 -2.38
CA LEU A 121 2.09 -12.23 -3.28
C LEU A 121 3.48 -12.83 -3.52
N LEU A 122 4.08 -13.49 -2.52
CA LEU A 122 5.33 -14.24 -2.69
C LEU A 122 5.14 -15.41 -3.65
N ALA A 123 4.04 -16.16 -3.52
CA ALA A 123 3.72 -17.25 -4.43
C ALA A 123 3.49 -16.77 -5.89
N LEU A 124 3.08 -15.51 -6.06
CA LEU A 124 2.91 -14.86 -7.36
C LEU A 124 4.20 -14.17 -7.87
N ASN A 125 5.34 -14.35 -7.21
CA ASN A 125 6.60 -13.67 -7.52
C ASN A 125 6.46 -12.15 -7.60
N ALA A 126 5.68 -11.56 -6.70
CA ALA A 126 5.39 -10.14 -6.70
C ALA A 126 6.66 -9.29 -6.52
N GLN A 127 6.70 -8.17 -7.22
CA GLN A 127 7.71 -7.14 -7.08
C GLN A 127 7.06 -5.86 -6.57
N VAL A 128 7.83 -5.05 -5.84
CA VAL A 128 7.41 -3.75 -5.33
C VAL A 128 8.12 -2.66 -6.12
N GLU A 129 7.33 -1.78 -6.71
CA GLU A 129 7.82 -0.58 -7.38
C GLU A 129 7.73 0.61 -6.43
N LEU A 130 8.85 1.27 -6.21
CA LEU A 130 8.99 2.46 -5.37
C LEU A 130 9.39 3.65 -6.22
N SER A 131 8.60 4.72 -6.15
CA SER A 131 8.87 5.97 -6.86
C SER A 131 9.46 7.02 -5.92
N SER A 132 10.38 7.82 -6.45
CA SER A 132 10.98 8.99 -5.78
C SER A 132 11.22 10.09 -6.80
N THR A 133 11.66 11.27 -6.35
CA THR A 133 12.09 12.36 -7.25
C THR A 133 13.32 12.00 -8.09
N SER A 134 14.10 11.01 -7.67
CA SER A 134 15.28 10.53 -8.41
C SER A 134 14.98 9.37 -9.38
N GLY A 135 13.74 8.88 -9.41
CA GLY A 135 13.31 7.82 -10.32
C GLY A 135 12.58 6.66 -9.64
N ILE A 136 12.49 5.55 -10.36
CA ILE A 136 11.76 4.35 -9.94
C ILE A 136 12.76 3.25 -9.59
N ARG A 137 12.50 2.55 -8.49
CA ARG A 137 13.22 1.37 -8.07
C ARG A 137 12.25 0.22 -7.91
N THR A 138 12.59 -0.94 -8.48
CA THR A 138 11.82 -2.18 -8.34
C THR A 138 12.66 -3.22 -7.62
N LEU A 139 12.04 -3.98 -6.71
CA LEU A 139 12.69 -5.07 -5.99
C LEU A 139 11.66 -6.19 -5.69
N PRO A 140 12.12 -7.44 -5.55
CA PRO A 140 11.27 -8.54 -5.12
C PRO A 140 10.62 -8.26 -3.76
N LEU A 141 9.43 -8.83 -3.52
CA LEU A 141 8.71 -8.60 -2.26
C LEU A 141 9.46 -9.10 -1.03
N ASP A 142 10.21 -10.21 -1.15
CA ASP A 142 11.04 -10.76 -0.07
C ASP A 142 12.24 -9.89 0.25
N GLU A 143 12.74 -9.11 -0.70
CA GLU A 143 13.75 -8.08 -0.46
C GLU A 143 13.16 -6.76 0.05
N PHE A 144 11.85 -6.52 -0.18
CA PHE A 144 11.16 -5.34 0.32
C PHE A 144 10.81 -5.45 1.80
N ILE A 145 10.35 -6.62 2.27
CA ILE A 145 10.00 -6.87 3.67
C ILE A 145 11.25 -7.35 4.41
N LEU A 146 11.84 -6.48 5.22
CA LEU A 146 13.08 -6.76 5.95
C LEU A 146 12.85 -7.43 7.31
N GLY A 147 11.63 -7.36 7.84
CA GLY A 147 11.27 -7.91 9.13
C GLY A 147 9.97 -7.33 9.66
N ASN A 148 9.67 -7.61 10.94
CA ASN A 148 8.45 -7.11 11.59
C ASN A 148 8.43 -5.58 11.56
N ARG A 149 7.46 -5.00 10.87
CA ARG A 149 7.27 -3.55 10.70
C ARG A 149 8.48 -2.84 10.07
N GLN A 150 9.27 -3.57 9.29
CA GLN A 150 10.46 -3.04 8.62
C GLN A 150 10.43 -3.35 7.13
N THR A 151 10.64 -2.33 6.32
CA THR A 151 10.67 -2.43 4.86
C THR A 151 11.87 -1.72 4.27
N ALA A 152 12.23 -2.07 3.03
CA ALA A 152 13.28 -1.42 2.26
C ALA A 152 12.88 -0.03 1.71
N ARG A 153 11.74 0.52 2.12
CA ARG A 153 11.37 1.91 1.84
C ARG A 153 12.41 2.84 2.51
N ARG A 154 12.95 3.76 1.76
CA ARG A 154 13.83 4.80 2.29
C ARG A 154 13.00 6.04 2.64
N PRO A 155 13.46 6.84 3.61
CA PRO A 155 12.85 8.13 3.92
C PRO A 155 12.86 9.04 2.69
#